data_7675a7cdd6ceb70368d5e3bea095f107
#
_entry.id   7675a7cdd6ceb70368d5e3bea095f107
#
_cell.length_a   1.000
_cell.length_b   1.000
_cell.length_c   1.000
_cell.angle_alpha   90.00
_cell.angle_beta   90.00
_cell.angle_gamma   90.00
#
_symmetry.space_group_name_H-M   'P 1'
#
loop_
_entity.id
_entity.type
_entity.pdbx_description
1 polymer ?
#
loop_
_entity_poly.entity_id
_entity_poly.type
_entity_poly.pdbx_seq_one_letter_code
_entity_poly.pdbx_strand_id
1 'polypeptide(L)'
;MLSDESLIIVGAFTSFDGKPVWNIVKLDKNGQVDDAFQSVVGGANGDINRITCTSFKDENGMEQERIVLVGSFTTFNGQPAQGMVILDAEGNPDPGFVLKELEGGILNFAKIVDLNANGETAMPHVVISGTFTKYDGITRQGFLILDMKGDAIQRFNVPGRFYGQLYDAQYSLTSDNVNGLLLTGDFSSFDGKRMNNIVMLKVDLAENTNNEP
;
A
#
# COMPACT_ATOMS: atom_id res chain seq x y z
N MET A 1 11.61 4.37 -7.99
CA MET A 1 12.41 3.82 -9.11
C MET A 1 12.17 2.33 -9.08
N LEU A 2 11.86 1.74 -10.20
CA LEU A 2 11.62 0.31 -10.37
C LEU A 2 12.95 -0.44 -10.58
N SER A 3 12.89 -1.77 -10.60
CA SER A 3 14.07 -2.62 -10.78
C SER A 3 14.75 -2.47 -12.16
N ASP A 4 13.99 -2.05 -13.17
CA ASP A 4 14.45 -1.75 -14.53
C ASP A 4 15.06 -0.33 -14.68
N GLU A 5 15.30 0.37 -13.56
CA GLU A 5 15.77 1.76 -13.48
C GLU A 5 14.77 2.79 -14.03
N SER A 6 13.53 2.40 -14.31
CA SER A 6 12.48 3.32 -14.71
C SER A 6 11.96 4.16 -13.53
N LEU A 7 11.35 5.30 -13.83
CA LEU A 7 10.79 6.23 -12.86
C LEU A 7 9.30 6.41 -13.11
N ILE A 8 8.47 6.24 -12.08
CA ILE A 8 7.07 6.60 -12.14
C ILE A 8 6.85 7.93 -11.44
N ILE A 9 6.18 8.85 -12.12
CA ILE A 9 5.77 10.16 -11.62
C ILE A 9 4.26 10.16 -11.48
N VAL A 10 3.79 10.59 -10.33
CA VAL A 10 2.36 10.73 -10.02
C VAL A 10 2.05 12.12 -9.50
N GLY A 11 0.80 12.57 -9.61
CA GLY A 11 0.42 13.88 -9.13
C GLY A 11 -0.96 14.33 -9.62
N ALA A 12 -1.08 15.63 -9.84
CA ALA A 12 -2.25 16.31 -10.40
C ALA A 12 -1.86 16.95 -11.73
N PHE A 13 -1.82 16.16 -12.79
CA PHE A 13 -1.45 16.64 -14.13
C PHE A 13 -2.15 15.86 -15.24
N THR A 14 -2.40 16.53 -16.36
CA THR A 14 -3.10 15.95 -17.53
C THR A 14 -2.22 15.85 -18.76
N SER A 15 -0.97 16.26 -18.66
CA SER A 15 0.01 16.16 -19.74
C SER A 15 1.44 16.06 -19.20
N PHE A 16 2.30 15.36 -19.92
CA PHE A 16 3.73 15.29 -19.66
C PHE A 16 4.48 15.31 -21.01
N ASP A 17 5.45 16.20 -21.13
CA ASP A 17 6.23 16.42 -22.37
C ASP A 17 5.35 16.50 -23.64
N GLY A 18 4.23 17.25 -23.55
CA GLY A 18 3.28 17.44 -24.64
C GLY A 18 2.38 16.22 -24.96
N LYS A 19 2.55 15.08 -24.28
CA LYS A 19 1.69 13.91 -24.39
C LYS A 19 0.57 13.97 -23.34
N PRO A 20 -0.68 13.63 -23.70
CA PRO A 20 -1.76 13.54 -22.71
C PRO A 20 -1.52 12.34 -21.79
N VAL A 21 -1.59 12.56 -20.50
CA VAL A 21 -1.50 11.55 -19.43
C VAL A 21 -2.42 11.96 -18.29
N TRP A 22 -2.88 11.00 -17.49
CA TRP A 22 -3.84 11.27 -16.43
C TRP A 22 -3.25 10.91 -15.06
N ASN A 23 -2.54 11.90 -14.47
CA ASN A 23 -2.02 11.86 -13.10
C ASN A 23 -0.90 10.82 -12.84
N ILE A 24 -0.48 10.07 -13.87
CA ILE A 24 0.59 9.08 -13.80
C ILE A 24 1.35 9.00 -15.13
N VAL A 25 2.68 8.92 -15.06
CA VAL A 25 3.54 8.65 -16.22
C VAL A 25 4.75 7.81 -15.79
N LYS A 26 5.14 6.84 -16.62
CA LYS A 26 6.40 6.10 -16.47
C LYS A 26 7.41 6.63 -17.46
N LEU A 27 8.63 6.85 -16.97
CA LEU A 27 9.79 7.19 -17.77
C LEU A 27 10.76 6.02 -17.75
N ASP A 28 11.35 5.72 -18.89
CA ASP A 28 12.45 4.76 -18.99
C ASP A 28 13.71 5.32 -18.31
N LYS A 29 14.76 4.52 -18.23
CA LYS A 29 16.06 4.90 -17.64
C LYS A 29 16.75 6.10 -18.34
N ASN A 30 16.33 6.48 -19.55
CA ASN A 30 16.82 7.62 -20.29
C ASN A 30 15.95 8.87 -20.10
N GLY A 31 14.89 8.78 -19.30
CA GLY A 31 13.94 9.85 -19.05
C GLY A 31 12.89 10.03 -20.16
N GLN A 32 12.76 9.07 -21.08
CA GLN A 32 11.73 9.10 -22.12
C GLN A 32 10.44 8.46 -21.62
N VAL A 33 9.31 8.97 -22.07
CA VAL A 33 7.99 8.37 -21.72
C VAL A 33 7.94 6.93 -22.24
N ASP A 34 7.62 6.00 -21.35
CA ASP A 34 7.37 4.61 -21.66
C ASP A 34 5.98 4.46 -22.31
N ASP A 35 5.96 4.45 -23.63
CA ASP A 35 4.71 4.37 -24.39
C ASP A 35 4.00 3.01 -24.19
N ALA A 36 4.72 1.94 -23.84
CA ALA A 36 4.11 0.64 -23.55
C ALA A 36 3.29 0.72 -22.24
N PHE A 37 3.88 1.26 -21.18
CA PHE A 37 3.17 1.52 -19.92
C PHE A 37 1.97 2.44 -20.13
N GLN A 38 2.15 3.56 -20.84
CA GLN A 38 1.06 4.50 -21.11
C GLN A 38 -0.08 3.92 -21.94
N SER A 39 0.18 2.90 -22.77
CA SER A 39 -0.87 2.22 -23.54
C SER A 39 -1.78 1.35 -22.66
N VAL A 40 -1.30 0.92 -21.51
CA VAL A 40 -2.02 0.12 -20.50
C VAL A 40 -2.69 1.00 -19.47
N VAL A 41 -2.00 2.07 -19.06
CA VAL A 41 -2.45 2.95 -17.98
C VAL A 41 -3.25 4.12 -18.54
N GLY A 42 -4.58 4.03 -18.40
CA GLY A 42 -5.49 5.15 -18.70
C GLY A 42 -5.50 6.23 -17.62
N GLY A 43 -4.92 5.93 -16.44
CA GLY A 43 -4.77 6.87 -15.34
C GLY A 43 -5.95 6.98 -14.40
N ALA A 44 -5.87 7.97 -13.50
CA ALA A 44 -6.84 8.25 -12.45
C ALA A 44 -7.70 9.47 -12.81
N ASN A 45 -8.98 9.48 -12.41
CA ASN A 45 -9.86 10.63 -12.58
C ASN A 45 -9.69 11.74 -11.53
N GLY A 46 -8.75 11.58 -10.61
CA GLY A 46 -8.39 12.53 -9.56
C GLY A 46 -6.92 12.41 -9.20
N ASP A 47 -6.46 13.28 -8.29
CA ASP A 47 -5.05 13.40 -7.95
C ASP A 47 -4.51 12.10 -7.33
N ILE A 48 -3.30 11.71 -7.73
CA ILE A 48 -2.54 10.67 -7.07
C ILE A 48 -1.54 11.35 -6.12
N ASN A 49 -1.79 11.23 -4.82
CA ASN A 49 -1.05 11.95 -3.79
C ASN A 49 0.19 11.19 -3.30
N ARG A 50 0.21 9.88 -3.51
CA ARG A 50 1.29 9.01 -3.04
C ARG A 50 1.48 7.81 -3.94
N ILE A 51 2.72 7.42 -4.09
CA ILE A 51 3.16 6.17 -4.70
C ILE A 51 4.12 5.44 -3.77
N THR A 52 3.98 4.13 -3.66
CA THR A 52 4.98 3.24 -3.06
C THR A 52 5.25 2.07 -3.99
N CYS A 53 6.51 1.65 -4.08
CA CYS A 53 6.92 0.48 -4.86
C CYS A 53 7.53 -0.54 -3.89
N THR A 54 7.22 -1.82 -4.11
CA THR A 54 7.75 -2.92 -3.31
C THR A 54 8.05 -4.10 -4.21
N SER A 55 9.22 -4.70 -4.03
CA SER A 55 9.59 -5.97 -4.64
C SER A 55 9.60 -7.06 -3.57
N PHE A 56 9.10 -8.23 -3.90
CA PHE A 56 9.12 -9.42 -3.05
C PHE A 56 9.12 -10.67 -3.93
N LYS A 57 9.49 -11.84 -3.36
CA LYS A 57 9.39 -13.12 -4.06
C LYS A 57 8.03 -13.73 -3.78
N ASP A 58 7.39 -14.26 -4.82
CA ASP A 58 6.16 -15.04 -4.66
C ASP A 58 6.46 -16.47 -4.14
N GLU A 59 5.43 -17.28 -3.99
CA GLU A 59 5.53 -18.68 -3.54
C GLU A 59 6.38 -19.59 -4.44
N ASN A 60 6.61 -19.18 -5.69
CA ASN A 60 7.45 -19.89 -6.65
C ASN A 60 8.89 -19.32 -6.70
N GLY A 61 9.21 -18.35 -5.84
CA GLY A 61 10.50 -17.66 -5.80
C GLY A 61 10.71 -16.64 -6.91
N MET A 62 9.65 -16.31 -7.67
CA MET A 62 9.70 -15.30 -8.74
C MET A 62 9.60 -13.90 -8.15
N GLU A 63 10.50 -13.02 -8.58
CA GLU A 63 10.43 -11.60 -8.20
C GLU A 63 9.13 -10.97 -8.72
N GLN A 64 8.42 -10.36 -7.81
CA GLN A 64 7.21 -9.59 -8.06
C GLN A 64 7.48 -8.13 -7.70
N GLU A 65 7.17 -7.22 -8.61
CA GLU A 65 7.21 -5.80 -8.34
C GLU A 65 5.79 -5.24 -8.34
N ARG A 66 5.44 -4.46 -7.33
CA ARG A 66 4.11 -3.86 -7.19
C ARG A 66 4.22 -2.37 -6.92
N ILE A 67 3.31 -1.64 -7.55
CA ILE A 67 3.17 -0.20 -7.44
C ILE A 67 1.83 0.06 -6.75
N VAL A 68 1.86 0.73 -5.60
CA VAL A 68 0.65 1.12 -4.88
C VAL A 68 0.44 2.61 -5.04
N LEU A 69 -0.72 3.00 -5.55
CA LEU A 69 -1.13 4.38 -5.73
C LEU A 69 -2.23 4.73 -4.72
N VAL A 70 -2.12 5.90 -4.10
CA VAL A 70 -3.13 6.44 -3.18
C VAL A 70 -3.42 7.89 -3.55
N GLY A 71 -4.70 8.27 -3.54
CA GLY A 71 -5.10 9.62 -3.89
C GLY A 71 -6.58 9.93 -3.68
N SER A 72 -7.04 10.99 -4.31
CA SER A 72 -8.43 11.46 -4.25
C SER A 72 -9.28 10.98 -5.44
N PHE A 73 -8.80 10.00 -6.19
CA PHE A 73 -9.50 9.45 -7.36
C PHE A 73 -10.59 8.45 -6.95
N THR A 74 -11.65 8.38 -7.76
CA THR A 74 -12.75 7.41 -7.61
C THR A 74 -12.77 6.36 -8.71
N THR A 75 -12.01 6.59 -9.79
CA THR A 75 -11.79 5.59 -10.86
C THR A 75 -10.33 5.59 -11.28
N PHE A 76 -9.86 4.41 -11.66
CA PHE A 76 -8.56 4.19 -12.31
C PHE A 76 -8.78 3.31 -13.56
N ASN A 77 -8.20 3.67 -14.69
CA ASN A 77 -8.46 3.02 -15.98
C ASN A 77 -9.97 2.89 -16.30
N GLY A 78 -10.79 3.87 -15.85
CA GLY A 78 -12.24 3.85 -16.01
C GLY A 78 -12.99 2.85 -15.12
N GLN A 79 -12.30 2.08 -14.27
CA GLN A 79 -12.90 1.16 -13.31
C GLN A 79 -13.01 1.82 -11.93
N PRO A 80 -14.05 1.48 -11.13
CA PRO A 80 -14.17 1.99 -9.77
C PRO A 80 -12.93 1.71 -8.93
N ALA A 81 -12.46 2.75 -8.21
CA ALA A 81 -11.37 2.67 -7.26
C ALA A 81 -11.63 3.67 -6.14
N GLN A 82 -11.43 3.27 -4.89
CA GLN A 82 -11.72 4.10 -3.72
C GLN A 82 -10.45 4.80 -3.20
N GLY A 83 -9.77 5.54 -4.09
CA GLY A 83 -8.54 6.25 -3.76
C GLY A 83 -7.31 5.37 -3.60
N MET A 84 -7.38 4.10 -4.01
CA MET A 84 -6.23 3.20 -4.01
C MET A 84 -6.30 2.18 -5.15
N VAL A 85 -5.15 1.87 -5.74
CA VAL A 85 -4.97 0.77 -6.69
C VAL A 85 -3.58 0.17 -6.53
N ILE A 86 -3.48 -1.13 -6.75
CA ILE A 86 -2.20 -1.84 -6.85
C ILE A 86 -1.99 -2.22 -8.32
N LEU A 87 -0.81 -1.93 -8.85
CA LEU A 87 -0.41 -2.25 -10.22
C LEU A 87 0.79 -3.20 -10.21
N ASP A 88 0.95 -3.96 -11.29
CA ASP A 88 2.23 -4.59 -11.63
C ASP A 88 3.22 -3.57 -12.24
N ALA A 89 4.42 -4.01 -12.60
CA ALA A 89 5.45 -3.15 -13.19
C ALA A 89 5.08 -2.63 -14.60
N GLU A 90 4.19 -3.33 -15.30
CA GLU A 90 3.67 -3.00 -16.63
C GLU A 90 2.50 -2.02 -16.57
N GLY A 91 1.94 -1.76 -15.35
CA GLY A 91 0.83 -0.84 -15.13
C GLY A 91 -0.56 -1.48 -15.12
N ASN A 92 -0.65 -2.81 -15.16
CA ASN A 92 -1.94 -3.50 -15.04
C ASN A 92 -2.41 -3.50 -13.58
N PRO A 93 -3.67 -3.16 -13.30
CA PRO A 93 -4.24 -3.34 -11.98
C PRO A 93 -4.21 -4.82 -11.56
N ASP A 94 -3.81 -5.06 -10.29
CA ASP A 94 -3.82 -6.40 -9.72
C ASP A 94 -5.27 -6.91 -9.57
N PRO A 95 -5.66 -7.95 -10.31
CA PRO A 95 -7.05 -8.44 -10.29
C PRO A 95 -7.39 -9.18 -8.99
N GLY A 96 -6.39 -9.57 -8.21
CA GLY A 96 -6.56 -10.27 -6.93
C GLY A 96 -6.87 -9.35 -5.77
N PHE A 97 -6.51 -8.05 -5.88
CA PHE A 97 -6.72 -7.09 -4.80
C PHE A 97 -7.99 -6.26 -5.00
N VAL A 98 -8.86 -6.26 -3.99
CA VAL A 98 -10.04 -5.42 -3.94
C VAL A 98 -10.08 -4.65 -2.63
N LEU A 99 -9.91 -3.33 -2.68
CA LEU A 99 -10.11 -2.49 -1.50
C LEU A 99 -11.60 -2.53 -1.12
N LYS A 100 -11.90 -2.96 0.10
CA LYS A 100 -13.26 -2.97 0.63
C LYS A 100 -13.72 -1.56 0.96
N GLU A 101 -15.01 -1.41 1.28
CA GLU A 101 -15.60 -0.11 1.56
C GLU A 101 -14.94 0.59 2.75
N LEU A 102 -14.56 1.86 2.53
CA LEU A 102 -14.06 2.77 3.55
C LEU A 102 -15.14 3.78 3.91
N GLU A 103 -15.42 3.93 5.20
CA GLU A 103 -16.37 4.91 5.71
C GLU A 103 -15.69 5.92 6.66
N GLY A 104 -16.25 7.13 6.68
CA GLY A 104 -15.88 8.17 7.65
C GLY A 104 -14.53 8.85 7.42
N GLY A 105 -13.93 8.67 6.23
CA GLY A 105 -12.69 9.32 5.86
C GLY A 105 -12.06 8.74 4.60
N ILE A 106 -10.78 9.04 4.39
CA ILE A 106 -10.01 8.70 3.18
C ILE A 106 -8.71 7.99 3.55
N LEU A 107 -8.12 7.31 2.57
CA LEU A 107 -6.73 6.85 2.64
C LEU A 107 -5.76 8.02 2.40
N ASN A 108 -4.64 8.00 3.11
CA ASN A 108 -3.50 8.89 2.87
C ASN A 108 -2.17 8.12 2.74
N PHE A 109 -2.17 6.84 3.04
CA PHE A 109 -1.01 5.96 2.91
C PHE A 109 -1.44 4.53 2.59
N ALA A 110 -0.71 3.89 1.68
CA ALA A 110 -0.72 2.44 1.49
C ALA A 110 0.66 1.97 1.01
N LYS A 111 1.09 0.80 1.49
CA LYS A 111 2.33 0.15 1.08
C LYS A 111 2.22 -1.36 1.26
N ILE A 112 2.76 -2.12 0.32
CA ILE A 112 2.98 -3.55 0.50
C ILE A 112 4.26 -3.73 1.32
N VAL A 113 4.18 -4.52 2.38
CA VAL A 113 5.32 -4.90 3.23
C VAL A 113 5.37 -6.42 3.32
N ASP A 114 6.51 -6.99 3.01
CA ASP A 114 6.76 -8.40 3.27
C ASP A 114 7.07 -8.56 4.77
N LEU A 115 6.12 -9.12 5.52
CA LEU A 115 6.25 -9.31 6.96
C LEU A 115 7.17 -10.47 7.34
N ASN A 116 7.70 -11.20 6.38
CA ASN A 116 8.68 -12.28 6.56
C ASN A 116 9.90 -12.11 5.66
N ALA A 117 10.36 -10.88 5.43
CA ALA A 117 11.43 -10.56 4.49
C ALA A 117 12.78 -11.28 4.76
N ASN A 118 12.98 -11.81 5.98
CA ASN A 118 14.14 -12.64 6.32
C ASN A 118 13.86 -14.15 6.27
N GLY A 119 12.63 -14.56 5.93
CA GLY A 119 12.24 -15.98 5.80
C GLY A 119 12.42 -16.50 4.39
N GLU A 120 12.22 -17.82 4.23
CA GLU A 120 12.31 -18.49 2.93
C GLU A 120 11.12 -18.16 2.02
N THR A 121 9.95 -17.87 2.61
CA THR A 121 8.71 -17.59 1.90
C THR A 121 8.24 -16.18 2.26
N ALA A 122 8.05 -15.33 1.26
CA ALA A 122 7.51 -14.00 1.45
C ALA A 122 6.08 -14.04 2.00
N MET A 123 5.75 -13.07 2.85
CA MET A 123 4.41 -12.86 3.39
C MET A 123 3.98 -11.40 3.13
N PRO A 124 3.68 -11.04 1.87
CA PRO A 124 3.30 -9.68 1.53
C PRO A 124 1.93 -9.32 2.12
N HIS A 125 1.85 -8.15 2.72
CA HIS A 125 0.65 -7.59 3.30
C HIS A 125 0.54 -6.12 2.92
N VAL A 126 -0.69 -5.61 2.86
CA VAL A 126 -0.93 -4.20 2.54
C VAL A 126 -1.18 -3.43 3.85
N VAL A 127 -0.27 -2.54 4.18
CA VAL A 127 -0.44 -1.61 5.30
C VAL A 127 -1.13 -0.36 4.78
N ILE A 128 -2.28 -0.03 5.35
CA ILE A 128 -3.04 1.18 4.99
C ILE A 128 -3.22 2.10 6.20
N SER A 129 -3.23 3.41 5.94
CA SER A 129 -3.53 4.44 6.95
C SER A 129 -4.31 5.60 6.32
N GLY A 130 -5.09 6.27 7.17
CA GLY A 130 -5.91 7.39 6.74
C GLY A 130 -6.75 7.98 7.85
N THR A 131 -7.83 8.65 7.48
CA THR A 131 -8.79 9.23 8.41
C THR A 131 -10.07 8.42 8.53
N PHE A 132 -10.17 7.27 7.85
CA PHE A 132 -11.34 6.39 7.88
C PHE A 132 -11.64 5.89 9.29
N THR A 133 -12.92 5.60 9.54
CA THR A 133 -13.42 5.10 10.84
C THR A 133 -13.94 3.68 10.76
N LYS A 134 -14.27 3.20 9.53
CA LYS A 134 -14.67 1.81 9.29
C LYS A 134 -14.01 1.28 8.01
N TYR A 135 -13.90 -0.04 7.98
CA TYR A 135 -13.48 -0.82 6.84
C TYR A 135 -14.35 -2.06 6.74
N ASP A 136 -15.00 -2.30 5.60
CA ASP A 136 -15.93 -3.41 5.37
C ASP A 136 -17.01 -3.48 6.45
N GLY A 137 -17.64 -2.33 6.79
CA GLY A 137 -18.66 -2.20 7.82
C GLY A 137 -18.18 -2.33 9.27
N ILE A 138 -16.92 -2.74 9.49
CA ILE A 138 -16.35 -2.94 10.84
C ILE A 138 -15.60 -1.70 11.28
N THR A 139 -15.80 -1.27 12.54
CA THR A 139 -15.06 -0.14 13.10
C THR A 139 -13.57 -0.40 13.08
N ARG A 140 -12.85 0.47 12.35
CA ARG A 140 -11.38 0.50 12.24
C ARG A 140 -10.97 1.97 12.12
N GLN A 141 -9.98 2.39 12.87
CA GLN A 141 -9.69 3.82 12.98
C GLN A 141 -8.28 4.15 12.50
N GLY A 142 -8.19 4.50 11.22
CA GLY A 142 -7.03 5.14 10.65
C GLY A 142 -5.82 4.26 10.36
N PHE A 143 -5.86 2.97 10.69
CA PHE A 143 -4.77 2.02 10.44
C PHE A 143 -5.29 0.59 10.29
N LEU A 144 -4.78 -0.13 9.28
CA LEU A 144 -5.07 -1.55 9.06
C LEU A 144 -3.89 -2.25 8.37
N ILE A 145 -3.79 -3.56 8.62
CA ILE A 145 -3.00 -4.50 7.82
C ILE A 145 -3.98 -5.44 7.12
N LEU A 146 -3.88 -5.49 5.79
CA LEU A 146 -4.71 -6.32 4.92
C LEU A 146 -3.87 -7.43 4.31
N ASP A 147 -4.51 -8.51 3.91
CA ASP A 147 -3.90 -9.47 3.00
C ASP A 147 -3.87 -8.94 1.56
N MET A 148 -3.28 -9.70 0.64
CA MET A 148 -3.20 -9.34 -0.78
C MET A 148 -4.52 -9.49 -1.53
N LYS A 149 -5.63 -9.82 -0.86
CA LYS A 149 -7.00 -9.79 -1.42
C LYS A 149 -7.78 -8.56 -0.97
N GLY A 150 -7.27 -7.83 0.04
CA GLY A 150 -7.92 -6.69 0.66
C GLY A 150 -8.73 -7.05 1.91
N ASP A 151 -8.60 -8.27 2.44
CA ASP A 151 -9.27 -8.65 3.68
C ASP A 151 -8.44 -8.22 4.90
N ALA A 152 -9.12 -7.65 5.91
CA ALA A 152 -8.45 -7.23 7.14
C ALA A 152 -8.03 -8.44 7.98
N ILE A 153 -6.73 -8.55 8.27
CA ILE A 153 -6.18 -9.67 9.04
C ILE A 153 -6.46 -9.46 10.53
N GLN A 154 -7.37 -10.24 11.09
CA GLN A 154 -7.87 -10.04 12.44
C GLN A 154 -6.77 -10.00 13.51
N ARG A 155 -5.78 -10.89 13.43
CA ARG A 155 -4.68 -10.99 14.40
C ARG A 155 -3.78 -9.75 14.46
N PHE A 156 -3.71 -8.95 13.35
CA PHE A 156 -2.88 -7.75 13.30
C PHE A 156 -3.66 -6.47 13.56
N ASN A 157 -4.98 -6.55 13.58
CA ASN A 157 -5.86 -5.39 13.66
C ASN A 157 -6.52 -5.32 15.03
N VAL A 158 -5.73 -4.97 16.03
CA VAL A 158 -6.26 -4.67 17.36
C VAL A 158 -7.12 -3.41 17.26
N PRO A 159 -8.30 -3.36 17.90
CA PRO A 159 -9.14 -2.17 17.90
C PRO A 159 -8.43 -1.05 18.63
N GLY A 160 -7.72 -0.22 17.89
CA GLY A 160 -6.99 0.93 18.36
C GLY A 160 -7.24 2.14 17.48
N ARG A 161 -6.98 3.33 18.01
CA ARG A 161 -7.00 4.57 17.24
C ARG A 161 -5.60 4.96 16.83
N PHE A 162 -5.44 5.24 15.55
CA PHE A 162 -4.28 5.91 15.04
C PHE A 162 -4.61 7.38 14.78
N TYR A 163 -3.81 8.29 15.36
CA TYR A 163 -3.95 9.71 15.12
C TYR A 163 -2.71 10.26 14.48
N GLY A 164 -2.84 10.65 13.20
CA GLY A 164 -1.77 11.24 12.43
C GLY A 164 -1.69 10.70 11.01
N GLN A 165 -0.51 10.79 10.44
CA GLN A 165 -0.23 10.35 9.08
C GLN A 165 1.01 9.47 9.04
N LEU A 166 0.92 8.31 8.39
CA LEU A 166 2.10 7.50 8.10
C LEU A 166 2.86 8.07 6.90
N TYR A 167 4.19 8.03 7.01
CA TYR A 167 5.11 8.33 5.92
C TYR A 167 5.77 7.08 5.38
N ASP A 168 6.04 6.08 6.24
CA ASP A 168 6.58 4.80 5.81
C ASP A 168 6.20 3.66 6.76
N ALA A 169 6.24 2.44 6.23
CA ALA A 169 6.09 1.19 6.93
C ALA A 169 7.12 0.20 6.39
N GLN A 170 7.90 -0.42 7.28
CA GLN A 170 8.96 -1.36 6.91
C GLN A 170 8.98 -2.56 7.84
N TYR A 171 9.28 -3.73 7.26
CA TYR A 171 9.64 -4.89 8.06
C TYR A 171 10.96 -4.62 8.80
N SER A 172 11.03 -5.07 10.05
CA SER A 172 12.24 -5.04 10.85
C SER A 172 12.18 -6.14 11.90
N LEU A 173 13.33 -6.61 12.35
CA LEU A 173 13.38 -7.43 13.57
C LEU A 173 13.40 -6.52 14.79
N THR A 174 12.67 -6.94 15.84
CA THR A 174 12.76 -6.32 17.16
C THR A 174 14.08 -6.70 17.85
N SER A 175 14.41 -6.05 18.97
CA SER A 175 15.59 -6.39 19.78
C SER A 175 15.63 -7.84 20.24
N ASP A 176 14.46 -8.46 20.37
CA ASP A 176 14.29 -9.87 20.77
C ASP A 176 14.29 -10.83 19.58
N ASN A 177 14.67 -10.33 18.37
CA ASN A 177 14.68 -11.08 17.13
C ASN A 177 13.30 -11.59 16.68
N VAL A 178 12.25 -10.88 17.05
CA VAL A 178 10.86 -11.15 16.65
C VAL A 178 10.50 -10.29 15.44
N ASN A 179 9.72 -10.84 14.52
CA ASN A 179 9.22 -10.08 13.36
C ASN A 179 8.45 -8.84 13.82
N GLY A 180 8.72 -7.73 13.17
CA GLY A 180 8.13 -6.44 13.51
C GLY A 180 7.83 -5.58 12.28
N LEU A 181 6.91 -4.66 12.47
CA LEU A 181 6.57 -3.62 11.54
C LEU A 181 6.94 -2.27 12.13
N LEU A 182 7.96 -1.63 11.56
CA LEU A 182 8.37 -0.29 11.91
C LEU A 182 7.51 0.71 11.15
N LEU A 183 6.80 1.56 11.86
CA LEU A 183 5.98 2.64 11.32
C LEU A 183 6.61 3.99 11.64
N THR A 184 6.70 4.86 10.65
CA THR A 184 7.19 6.23 10.80
C THR A 184 6.20 7.22 10.18
N GLY A 185 6.10 8.43 10.76
CA GLY A 185 5.15 9.41 10.26
C GLY A 185 5.03 10.64 11.13
N ASP A 186 3.99 11.41 10.91
CA ASP A 186 3.57 12.52 11.77
C ASP A 186 2.35 12.08 12.57
N PHE A 187 2.59 11.42 13.71
CA PHE A 187 1.55 10.95 14.61
C PHE A 187 1.94 11.14 16.07
N SER A 188 0.93 11.33 16.92
CA SER A 188 1.11 11.58 18.35
C SER A 188 0.69 10.41 19.23
N SER A 189 -0.08 9.47 18.68
CA SER A 189 -0.53 8.29 19.41
C SER A 189 -0.84 7.11 18.51
N PHE A 190 -0.66 5.92 19.08
CA PHE A 190 -1.06 4.65 18.48
C PHE A 190 -1.72 3.81 19.58
N ASP A 191 -2.93 3.30 19.32
CA ASP A 191 -3.73 2.47 20.24
C ASP A 191 -3.87 3.12 21.65
N GLY A 192 -4.20 4.42 21.69
CA GLY A 192 -4.36 5.18 22.92
C GLY A 192 -3.07 5.45 23.71
N LYS A 193 -1.93 4.94 23.24
CA LYS A 193 -0.61 5.21 23.84
C LYS A 193 0.05 6.36 23.11
N ARG A 194 0.68 7.27 23.89
CA ARG A 194 1.47 8.35 23.31
C ARG A 194 2.70 7.76 22.62
N MET A 195 2.78 7.96 21.32
CA MET A 195 3.88 7.55 20.46
C MET A 195 4.16 8.68 19.48
N ASN A 196 5.35 9.25 19.49
CA ASN A 196 5.68 10.37 18.61
C ASN A 196 6.51 9.85 17.43
N ASN A 197 5.91 9.91 16.23
CA ASN A 197 6.58 9.80 14.94
C ASN A 197 7.19 8.44 14.60
N ILE A 198 7.35 7.52 15.56
CA ILE A 198 7.91 6.18 15.33
C ILE A 198 7.27 5.17 16.30
N VAL A 199 6.91 4.01 15.78
CA VAL A 199 6.44 2.87 16.57
C VAL A 199 6.89 1.56 15.91
N MET A 200 7.31 0.61 16.74
CA MET A 200 7.58 -0.77 16.35
C MET A 200 6.43 -1.66 16.84
N LEU A 201 5.72 -2.26 15.91
CA LEU A 201 4.70 -3.27 16.20
C LEU A 201 5.32 -4.66 16.10
N LYS A 202 5.15 -5.49 17.14
CA LYS A 202 5.49 -6.92 17.03
C LYS A 202 4.44 -7.60 16.15
N VAL A 203 4.90 -8.42 15.22
CA VAL A 203 4.05 -9.16 14.28
C VAL A 203 4.25 -10.64 14.56
N ASP A 204 3.21 -11.29 15.07
CA ASP A 204 3.21 -12.74 15.22
C ASP A 204 2.78 -13.39 13.91
N LEU A 205 3.71 -14.08 13.25
CA LEU A 205 3.48 -14.79 12.00
C LEU A 205 2.96 -16.22 12.22
N ALA A 206 2.96 -16.74 13.44
CA ALA A 206 2.43 -18.05 13.73
C ALA A 206 0.93 -18.10 13.38
N GLU A 207 0.53 -19.05 12.56
CA GLU A 207 -0.88 -19.34 12.35
C GLU A 207 -1.48 -19.78 13.69
N ASN A 208 -2.46 -19.03 14.19
CA ASN A 208 -3.30 -19.53 15.27
C ASN A 208 -4.14 -20.69 14.71
N THR A 209 -3.65 -21.90 14.85
CA THR A 209 -4.39 -23.13 14.53
C THR A 209 -5.57 -23.38 15.47
N ASN A 210 -5.87 -22.44 16.36
CA ASN A 210 -6.99 -22.48 17.30
C ASN A 210 -8.14 -21.59 16.82
N ASN A 211 -8.67 -21.86 15.63
CA ASN A 211 -10.04 -21.48 15.27
C ASN A 211 -10.86 -22.77 15.14
N GLU A 212 -11.21 -23.35 16.25
CA GLU A 212 -12.45 -24.12 16.34
C GLU A 212 -13.55 -23.28 16.99
N PRO A 213 -14.79 -23.42 16.51
CA PRO A 213 -15.92 -22.53 16.74
C PRO A 213 -16.40 -22.47 18.19
#